data_9aaf55dcd73768028fb0ab21a618b1a5
#
_entry.id   9aaf55dcd73768028fb0ab21a618b1a5
#
_cell.length_a   1.000
_cell.length_b   1.000
_cell.length_c   1.000
_cell.angle_alpha   90.00
_cell.angle_beta   90.00
_cell.angle_gamma   90.00
#
_symmetry.space_group_name_H-M   'P 1'
#
loop_
_entity.id
_entity.type
_entity.pdbx_description
1 polymer ?
#
loop_
_entity_poly.entity_id
_entity_poly.type
_entity_poly.pdbx_seq_one_letter_code
_entity_poly.pdbx_strand_id
1 'polypeptide(L)'
;ERIVLLKPETFMNLSGRSVGEAMRFYKLAPEDVTVFHDELDLAPFRTRLKQGGGHAGHNGLRSMHQHIGESYARVRLGVGHPGHKDRVASYVLADFAKAEAVGLDDLLRGLSEGASALVAGDGPGFLNAVSLRTAPARNAGAQGGRSAASDGAAGESSGASPEAGKASPDLRSPMQKLMDRFK
;
A
#
# COMPACT_ATOMS: atom_id res chain seq x y z
N GLU A 1 -4.80 -16.92 -11.08
CA GLU A 1 -5.80 -15.91 -10.66
C GLU A 1 -5.98 -14.89 -11.78
N ARG A 2 -7.20 -14.44 -12.02
CA ARG A 2 -7.47 -13.40 -13.02
C ARG A 2 -7.65 -12.07 -12.33
N ILE A 3 -6.94 -11.05 -12.81
CA ILE A 3 -6.96 -9.69 -12.26
C ILE A 3 -7.58 -8.76 -13.28
N VAL A 4 -8.36 -7.79 -12.80
CA VAL A 4 -8.90 -6.70 -13.59
C VAL A 4 -8.21 -5.41 -13.16
N LEU A 5 -7.57 -4.72 -14.10
CA LEU A 5 -7.03 -3.38 -13.89
C LEU A 5 -8.05 -2.37 -14.42
N LEU A 6 -8.48 -1.47 -13.54
CA LEU A 6 -9.46 -0.44 -13.87
C LEU A 6 -8.86 0.94 -13.60
N LYS A 7 -8.83 1.79 -14.62
CA LYS A 7 -8.57 3.22 -14.50
C LYS A 7 -9.85 3.97 -14.86
N PRO A 8 -10.60 4.52 -13.87
CA PRO A 8 -11.79 5.31 -14.16
C PRO A 8 -11.43 6.56 -14.99
N GLU A 9 -12.21 6.83 -16.03
CA GLU A 9 -12.09 8.05 -16.86
C GLU A 9 -13.18 9.08 -16.51
N THR A 10 -13.95 8.82 -15.45
CA THR A 10 -14.91 9.76 -14.89
C THR A 10 -14.20 10.89 -14.12
N PHE A 11 -14.93 11.96 -13.81
CA PHE A 11 -14.45 12.89 -12.80
C PHE A 11 -14.17 12.18 -11.48
N MET A 12 -13.18 12.67 -10.71
CA MET A 12 -12.74 12.04 -9.46
C MET A 12 -13.92 11.76 -8.50
N ASN A 13 -14.84 12.69 -8.34
CA ASN A 13 -16.02 12.54 -7.49
C ASN A 13 -17.08 11.55 -8.01
N LEU A 14 -16.84 10.91 -9.16
CA LEU A 14 -17.68 9.88 -9.76
C LEU A 14 -16.97 8.53 -9.88
N SER A 15 -15.74 8.40 -9.37
CA SER A 15 -14.92 7.18 -9.48
C SER A 15 -15.64 5.93 -8.94
N GLY A 16 -16.40 6.06 -7.84
CA GLY A 16 -17.13 4.94 -7.25
C GLY A 16 -18.20 4.37 -8.16
N ARG A 17 -18.77 5.16 -9.07
CA ARG A 17 -19.73 4.67 -10.06
C ARG A 17 -19.07 3.65 -11.00
N SER A 18 -17.94 4.01 -11.61
CA SER A 18 -17.21 3.11 -12.50
C SER A 18 -16.77 1.82 -11.80
N VAL A 19 -16.28 1.94 -10.57
CA VAL A 19 -15.85 0.77 -9.80
C VAL A 19 -17.05 -0.11 -9.43
N GLY A 20 -18.15 0.48 -8.98
CA GLY A 20 -19.38 -0.25 -8.66
C GLY A 20 -19.98 -0.97 -9.88
N GLU A 21 -19.93 -0.38 -11.07
CA GLU A 21 -20.34 -1.01 -12.32
C GLU A 21 -19.44 -2.22 -12.66
N ALA A 22 -18.11 -2.07 -12.55
CA ALA A 22 -17.16 -3.15 -12.77
C ALA A 22 -17.36 -4.30 -11.77
N MET A 23 -17.53 -3.98 -10.48
CA MET A 23 -17.79 -4.98 -9.44
C MET A 23 -19.05 -5.81 -9.73
N ARG A 24 -20.14 -5.15 -10.14
CA ARG A 24 -21.36 -5.86 -10.52
C ARG A 24 -21.16 -6.76 -11.73
N PHE A 25 -20.45 -6.27 -12.74
CA PHE A 25 -20.19 -7.03 -13.96
C PHE A 25 -19.32 -8.27 -13.69
N TYR A 26 -18.26 -8.12 -12.90
CA TYR A 26 -17.34 -9.22 -12.57
C TYR A 26 -17.76 -10.01 -11.33
N LYS A 27 -18.87 -9.64 -10.67
CA LYS A 27 -19.39 -10.25 -9.43
C LYS A 27 -18.36 -10.26 -8.29
N LEU A 28 -17.71 -9.13 -8.08
CA LEU A 28 -16.70 -8.92 -7.04
C LEU A 28 -17.33 -8.36 -5.77
N ALA A 29 -16.79 -8.75 -4.61
CA ALA A 29 -17.08 -8.12 -3.32
C ALA A 29 -16.15 -6.92 -3.09
N PRO A 30 -16.49 -5.97 -2.19
CA PRO A 30 -15.61 -4.85 -1.84
C PRO A 30 -14.21 -5.30 -1.38
N GLU A 31 -14.13 -6.42 -0.73
CA GLU A 31 -12.89 -7.04 -0.23
C GLU A 31 -11.95 -7.51 -1.34
N ASP A 32 -12.47 -7.71 -2.56
CA ASP A 32 -11.69 -8.06 -3.74
C ASP A 32 -11.08 -6.83 -4.44
N VAL A 33 -11.40 -5.63 -3.95
CA VAL A 33 -10.97 -4.37 -4.56
C VAL A 33 -9.78 -3.79 -3.83
N THR A 34 -8.74 -3.43 -4.58
CA THR A 34 -7.60 -2.65 -4.08
C THR A 34 -7.54 -1.33 -4.83
N VAL A 35 -7.62 -0.21 -4.10
CA VAL A 35 -7.61 1.14 -4.64
C VAL A 35 -6.25 1.79 -4.46
N PHE A 36 -5.63 2.22 -5.54
CA PHE A 36 -4.45 3.08 -5.53
C PHE A 36 -4.93 4.53 -5.57
N HIS A 37 -4.49 5.34 -4.62
CA HIS A 37 -4.88 6.75 -4.56
C HIS A 37 -3.79 7.64 -3.99
N ASP A 38 -3.81 8.91 -4.31
CA ASP A 38 -2.95 9.92 -3.73
C ASP A 38 -3.25 10.15 -2.24
N GLU A 39 -2.22 10.45 -1.48
CA GLU A 39 -2.30 10.66 -0.05
C GLU A 39 -1.45 11.87 0.38
N LEU A 40 -2.12 12.90 0.86
CA LEU A 40 -1.50 14.15 1.28
C LEU A 40 -0.68 14.01 2.58
N ASP A 41 -1.09 13.11 3.48
CA ASP A 41 -0.44 12.92 4.78
C ASP A 41 0.83 12.07 4.70
N LEU A 42 1.17 11.57 3.52
CA LEU A 42 2.41 10.84 3.27
C LEU A 42 3.39 11.72 2.47
N ALA A 43 4.66 11.68 2.86
CA ALA A 43 5.71 12.32 2.09
C ALA A 43 5.73 11.79 0.63
N PRO A 44 6.16 12.61 -0.36
CA PRO A 44 6.21 12.21 -1.75
C PRO A 44 6.89 10.84 -1.95
N PHE A 45 6.31 10.03 -2.83
CA PHE A 45 6.78 8.68 -3.21
C PHE A 45 6.77 7.63 -2.09
N ARG A 46 6.25 7.95 -0.90
CA ARG A 46 6.05 6.96 0.17
C ARG A 46 4.76 6.19 -0.07
N THR A 47 4.82 4.89 0.16
CA THR A 47 3.67 3.99 -0.01
C THR A 47 3.28 3.35 1.30
N ARG A 48 1.99 3.24 1.57
CA ARG A 48 1.41 2.55 2.72
C ARG A 48 0.20 1.75 2.29
N LEU A 49 0.04 0.58 2.89
CA LEU A 49 -1.19 -0.20 2.77
C LEU A 49 -2.15 0.15 3.91
N LYS A 50 -3.43 0.13 3.62
CA LYS A 50 -4.50 0.33 4.60
C LYS A 50 -5.72 -0.47 4.20
N GLN A 51 -6.42 -1.01 5.20
CA GLN A 51 -7.73 -1.62 5.00
C GLN A 51 -8.82 -0.66 5.47
N GLY A 52 -9.81 -0.43 4.61
CA GLY A 52 -10.97 0.37 4.94
C GLY A 52 -10.65 1.80 5.41
N GLY A 53 -11.52 2.34 6.27
CA GLY A 53 -11.37 3.64 6.94
C GLY A 53 -11.84 4.83 6.12
N GLY A 54 -12.02 5.98 6.78
CA GLY A 54 -12.59 7.21 6.23
C GLY A 54 -11.87 7.75 5.00
N HIS A 55 -12.54 8.61 4.24
CA HIS A 55 -12.06 9.16 2.96
C HIS A 55 -11.15 10.41 3.11
N ALA A 56 -10.97 10.94 4.32
CA ALA A 56 -10.12 12.10 4.63
C ALA A 56 -10.26 13.30 3.65
N GLY A 57 -11.47 13.55 3.15
CA GLY A 57 -11.73 14.62 2.17
C GLY A 57 -11.46 14.26 0.71
N HIS A 58 -10.82 13.13 0.42
CA HIS A 58 -10.53 12.69 -0.95
C HIS A 58 -11.83 12.37 -1.70
N ASN A 59 -12.13 13.12 -2.76
CA ASN A 59 -13.41 13.03 -3.48
C ASN A 59 -13.63 11.67 -4.14
N GLY A 60 -12.59 11.03 -4.66
CA GLY A 60 -12.67 9.69 -5.23
C GLY A 60 -13.05 8.66 -4.19
N LEU A 61 -12.40 8.66 -3.03
CA LEU A 61 -12.72 7.75 -1.93
C LEU A 61 -14.13 8.00 -1.38
N ARG A 62 -14.56 9.27 -1.29
CA ARG A 62 -15.95 9.59 -0.92
C ARG A 62 -16.96 8.95 -1.87
N SER A 63 -16.69 9.05 -3.17
CA SER A 63 -17.51 8.39 -4.19
C SER A 63 -17.47 6.87 -4.07
N MET A 64 -16.30 6.29 -3.80
CA MET A 64 -16.16 4.85 -3.54
C MET A 64 -17.03 4.39 -2.38
N HIS A 65 -16.97 5.10 -1.22
CA HIS A 65 -17.79 4.78 -0.05
C HIS A 65 -19.29 4.76 -0.34
N GLN A 66 -19.76 5.71 -1.14
CA GLN A 66 -21.18 5.79 -1.53
C GLN A 66 -21.64 4.62 -2.40
N HIS A 67 -20.77 4.03 -3.21
CA HIS A 67 -21.12 3.03 -4.21
C HIS A 67 -20.78 1.60 -3.80
N ILE A 68 -19.70 1.40 -3.05
CA ILE A 68 -19.19 0.07 -2.71
C ILE A 68 -18.86 -0.11 -1.22
N GLY A 69 -19.15 0.89 -0.37
CA GLY A 69 -18.78 0.83 1.05
C GLY A 69 -17.31 1.10 1.32
N GLU A 70 -16.85 0.80 2.53
CA GLU A 70 -15.50 1.16 3.02
C GLU A 70 -14.55 -0.03 3.15
N SER A 71 -14.99 -1.25 2.87
CA SER A 71 -14.28 -2.50 3.19
C SER A 71 -13.20 -2.90 2.16
N TYR A 72 -12.82 -2.02 1.25
CA TYR A 72 -11.80 -2.29 0.25
C TYR A 72 -10.38 -1.98 0.76
N ALA A 73 -9.38 -2.67 0.18
CA ALA A 73 -7.97 -2.39 0.44
C ALA A 73 -7.50 -1.13 -0.28
N ARG A 74 -6.51 -0.46 0.29
CA ARG A 74 -5.93 0.78 -0.25
C ARG A 74 -4.42 0.70 -0.32
N VAL A 75 -3.87 1.14 -1.44
CA VAL A 75 -2.47 1.50 -1.61
C VAL A 75 -2.41 3.03 -1.61
N ARG A 76 -1.95 3.61 -0.51
CA ARG A 76 -1.82 5.05 -0.32
C ARG A 76 -0.49 5.50 -0.89
N LEU A 77 -0.52 6.38 -1.88
CA LEU A 77 0.65 6.91 -2.57
C LEU A 77 0.89 8.34 -2.11
N GLY A 78 1.97 8.58 -1.40
CA GLY A 78 2.31 9.90 -0.88
C GLY A 78 2.62 10.88 -2.00
N VAL A 79 1.95 12.02 -1.94
CA VAL A 79 2.20 13.18 -2.82
C VAL A 79 2.67 14.40 -2.02
N GLY A 80 2.64 14.32 -0.67
CA GLY A 80 2.95 15.44 0.22
C GLY A 80 1.80 16.43 0.32
N HIS A 81 1.98 17.43 1.17
CA HIS A 81 0.94 18.43 1.50
C HIS A 81 1.43 19.84 1.18
N PRO A 82 0.61 20.69 0.54
CA PRO A 82 0.99 22.05 0.14
C PRO A 82 1.09 23.07 1.30
N GLY A 83 0.91 22.62 2.54
CA GLY A 83 0.96 23.44 3.75
C GLY A 83 -0.35 24.14 4.10
N HIS A 84 -1.19 24.49 3.13
CA HIS A 84 -2.45 25.19 3.33
C HIS A 84 -3.62 24.44 2.67
N LYS A 85 -4.76 24.38 3.38
CA LYS A 85 -5.97 23.69 2.91
C LYS A 85 -6.48 24.26 1.58
N ASP A 86 -6.43 25.58 1.40
CA ASP A 86 -6.94 26.25 0.20
C ASP A 86 -6.10 25.93 -1.06
N ARG A 87 -4.89 25.44 -0.88
CA ARG A 87 -4.01 25.04 -1.98
C ARG A 87 -4.16 23.57 -2.38
N VAL A 88 -4.86 22.76 -1.60
CA VAL A 88 -4.95 21.31 -1.83
C VAL A 88 -5.52 21.00 -3.21
N ALA A 89 -6.62 21.63 -3.60
CA ALA A 89 -7.26 21.37 -4.89
C ALA A 89 -6.34 21.65 -6.08
N SER A 90 -5.66 22.80 -6.08
CA SER A 90 -4.71 23.14 -7.15
C SER A 90 -3.45 22.26 -7.12
N TYR A 91 -3.02 21.85 -5.94
CA TYR A 91 -1.84 21.01 -5.77
C TYR A 91 -2.04 19.59 -6.35
N VAL A 92 -3.15 18.92 -6.01
CA VAL A 92 -3.42 17.56 -6.47
C VAL A 92 -3.83 17.48 -7.94
N LEU A 93 -4.19 18.60 -8.56
CA LEU A 93 -4.51 18.70 -9.97
C LEU A 93 -3.35 19.22 -10.85
N ALA A 94 -2.23 19.59 -10.22
CA ALA A 94 -1.05 20.03 -10.94
C ALA A 94 -0.23 18.85 -11.47
N ASP A 95 0.52 19.09 -12.53
CA ASP A 95 1.52 18.14 -13.01
C ASP A 95 2.69 18.03 -12.02
N PHE A 96 3.35 16.87 -12.02
CA PHE A 96 4.58 16.69 -11.26
C PHE A 96 5.69 17.61 -11.79
N ALA A 97 6.45 18.19 -10.88
CA ALA A 97 7.62 18.99 -11.26
C ALA A 97 8.69 18.10 -11.93
N LYS A 98 9.50 18.72 -12.81
CA LYS A 98 10.62 17.98 -13.45
C LYS A 98 11.58 17.33 -12.46
N ALA A 99 11.78 17.96 -11.31
CA ALA A 99 12.62 17.43 -10.23
C ALA A 99 12.04 16.14 -9.59
N GLU A 100 10.74 15.93 -9.71
CA GLU A 100 10.04 14.77 -9.16
C GLU A 100 10.01 13.57 -10.13
N ALA A 101 10.40 13.77 -11.41
CA ALA A 101 10.26 12.75 -12.46
C ALA A 101 10.99 11.44 -12.13
N VAL A 102 12.18 11.51 -11.54
CA VAL A 102 12.95 10.32 -11.14
C VAL A 102 12.24 9.57 -10.02
N GLY A 103 11.83 10.26 -8.96
CA GLY A 103 11.12 9.64 -7.84
C GLY A 103 9.77 9.05 -8.25
N LEU A 104 9.08 9.67 -9.20
CA LEU A 104 7.84 9.15 -9.77
C LEU A 104 8.10 7.87 -10.58
N ASP A 105 9.12 7.85 -11.45
CA ASP A 105 9.49 6.66 -12.23
C ASP A 105 9.88 5.49 -11.30
N ASP A 106 10.69 5.76 -10.28
CA ASP A 106 11.07 4.78 -9.27
C ASP A 106 9.85 4.22 -8.52
N LEU A 107 8.91 5.08 -8.13
CA LEU A 107 7.65 4.65 -7.50
C LEU A 107 6.86 3.74 -8.44
N LEU A 108 6.64 4.15 -9.69
CA LEU A 108 5.85 3.36 -10.66
C LEU A 108 6.50 2.01 -10.95
N ARG A 109 7.83 1.94 -11.08
CA ARG A 109 8.58 0.69 -11.23
C ARG A 109 8.41 -0.20 -9.99
N GLY A 110 8.59 0.36 -8.79
CA GLY A 110 8.42 -0.39 -7.55
C GLY A 110 7.02 -0.96 -7.39
N LEU A 111 5.97 -0.20 -7.74
CA LEU A 111 4.59 -0.67 -7.74
C LEU A 111 4.39 -1.82 -8.72
N SER A 112 4.96 -1.71 -9.93
CA SER A 112 4.87 -2.76 -10.96
C SER A 112 5.59 -4.04 -10.54
N GLU A 113 6.81 -3.93 -10.01
CA GLU A 113 7.60 -5.07 -9.53
C GLU A 113 6.97 -5.77 -8.33
N GLY A 114 6.33 -4.99 -7.45
CA GLY A 114 5.62 -5.52 -6.28
C GLY A 114 4.24 -6.10 -6.56
N ALA A 115 3.67 -5.87 -7.75
CA ALA A 115 2.28 -6.18 -8.04
C ALA A 115 1.91 -7.66 -7.81
N SER A 116 2.78 -8.60 -8.15
CA SER A 116 2.57 -10.02 -7.93
C SER A 116 2.48 -10.39 -6.44
N ALA A 117 3.31 -9.75 -5.61
CA ALA A 117 3.25 -9.93 -4.15
C ALA A 117 1.94 -9.37 -3.58
N LEU A 118 1.50 -8.20 -4.05
CA LEU A 118 0.22 -7.61 -3.64
C LEU A 118 -0.95 -8.53 -3.97
N VAL A 119 -0.98 -9.10 -5.18
CA VAL A 119 -2.00 -10.05 -5.63
C VAL A 119 -1.99 -11.33 -4.82
N ALA A 120 -0.81 -11.82 -4.45
CA ALA A 120 -0.66 -13.00 -3.58
C ALA A 120 -1.03 -12.72 -2.10
N GLY A 121 -1.39 -11.47 -1.74
CA GLY A 121 -1.68 -11.08 -0.37
C GLY A 121 -0.43 -10.85 0.48
N ASP A 122 0.76 -10.78 -0.13
CA ASP A 122 2.01 -10.47 0.55
C ASP A 122 2.26 -8.95 0.56
N GLY A 123 1.58 -8.26 1.46
CA GLY A 123 1.73 -6.81 1.63
C GLY A 123 3.15 -6.38 2.01
N PRO A 124 3.84 -7.05 2.96
CA PRO A 124 5.24 -6.77 3.25
C PRO A 124 6.16 -6.91 2.04
N GLY A 125 6.01 -7.97 1.24
CA GLY A 125 6.77 -8.18 0.00
C GLY A 125 6.52 -7.07 -1.02
N PHE A 126 5.26 -6.67 -1.20
CA PHE A 126 4.90 -5.52 -2.04
C PHE A 126 5.58 -4.23 -1.57
N LEU A 127 5.45 -3.87 -0.28
CA LEU A 127 6.05 -2.66 0.27
C LEU A 127 7.58 -2.68 0.20
N ASN A 128 8.20 -3.86 0.36
CA ASN A 128 9.64 -4.02 0.21
C ASN A 128 10.08 -3.73 -1.24
N ALA A 129 9.40 -4.28 -2.25
CA ALA A 129 9.68 -4.01 -3.66
C ALA A 129 9.63 -2.49 -3.97
N VAL A 130 8.57 -1.82 -3.51
CA VAL A 130 8.44 -0.35 -3.66
C VAL A 130 9.57 0.38 -2.95
N SER A 131 9.89 0.01 -1.71
CA SER A 131 10.90 0.67 -0.91
C SER A 131 12.31 0.54 -1.48
N LEU A 132 12.64 -0.59 -2.09
CA LEU A 132 13.94 -0.79 -2.75
C LEU A 132 14.18 0.20 -3.88
N ARG A 133 13.12 0.63 -4.57
CA ARG A 133 13.18 1.63 -5.64
C ARG A 133 13.16 3.06 -5.10
N THR A 134 12.28 3.35 -4.15
CA THR A 134 12.04 4.72 -3.64
C THR A 134 12.92 5.10 -2.44
N ALA A 135 13.77 4.18 -1.94
CA ALA A 135 14.73 4.51 -0.89
C ALA A 135 15.77 5.50 -1.45
N PRO A 136 16.14 6.55 -0.68
CA PRO A 136 17.25 7.41 -1.07
C PRO A 136 18.48 6.53 -1.26
N ALA A 137 19.27 6.79 -2.32
CA ALA A 137 20.52 6.10 -2.57
C ALA A 137 21.34 6.07 -1.27
N ARG A 138 21.59 4.87 -0.75
CA ARG A 138 22.50 4.75 0.40
C ARG A 138 23.83 5.26 -0.09
N ASN A 139 24.33 6.35 0.50
CA ASN A 139 25.64 6.87 0.21
C ASN A 139 26.62 5.69 0.23
N ALA A 140 27.16 5.35 -0.92
CA ALA A 140 28.28 4.42 -1.05
C ALA A 140 29.53 5.11 -0.48
N GLY A 141 29.62 5.20 0.85
CA GLY A 141 30.68 5.94 1.52
C GLY A 141 30.63 5.82 3.04
N ALA A 142 30.59 4.59 3.56
CA ALA A 142 31.00 4.34 4.94
C ALA A 142 31.53 2.90 5.04
N GLN A 143 32.61 2.62 4.33
CA GLN A 143 33.55 1.57 4.73
C GLN A 143 34.50 2.16 5.76
N GLY A 144 34.52 1.59 6.95
CA GLY A 144 35.61 1.87 7.88
C GLY A 144 35.16 1.98 9.33
N GLY A 145 35.19 0.92 10.07
CA GLY A 145 34.99 0.93 11.50
C GLY A 145 34.83 -0.48 12.09
N ARG A 146 35.84 -1.34 11.88
CA ARG A 146 36.03 -2.51 12.76
C ARG A 146 36.46 -2.00 14.13
N SER A 147 35.74 -2.38 15.16
CA SER A 147 36.33 -2.47 16.49
C SER A 147 35.68 -3.63 17.22
N ALA A 148 36.57 -4.47 17.74
CA ALA A 148 36.36 -5.79 18.28
C ALA A 148 36.01 -5.76 19.77
N ALA A 149 35.51 -6.92 20.21
CA ALA A 149 35.58 -7.52 21.56
C ALA A 149 34.84 -6.81 22.69
N SER A 150 34.12 -7.46 23.59
CA SER A 150 34.43 -8.69 24.33
C SER A 150 33.22 -9.16 25.16
N ASP A 151 33.10 -10.49 25.23
CA ASP A 151 32.79 -11.32 26.40
C ASP A 151 31.64 -11.04 27.35
N GLY A 152 30.88 -12.14 27.60
CA GLY A 152 30.29 -12.35 28.91
C GLY A 152 29.01 -13.19 28.97
N ALA A 153 29.19 -14.51 28.98
CA ALA A 153 28.57 -15.52 29.85
C ALA A 153 27.03 -15.63 30.02
N ALA A 154 26.52 -16.76 29.62
CA ALA A 154 25.78 -17.81 30.33
C ALA A 154 24.49 -17.47 31.13
N GLY A 155 23.42 -18.21 30.83
CA GLY A 155 22.26 -18.40 31.68
C GLY A 155 21.25 -19.36 31.05
N GLU A 156 21.35 -20.65 31.41
CA GLU A 156 20.36 -21.70 31.09
C GLU A 156 19.04 -21.49 31.80
N SER A 157 17.93 -21.88 31.18
CA SER A 157 16.98 -22.89 31.71
C SER A 157 15.72 -22.97 30.82
N SER A 158 15.51 -24.11 30.24
CA SER A 158 14.49 -25.13 30.45
C SER A 158 13.03 -24.69 30.32
N GLY A 159 12.31 -25.37 29.40
CA GLY A 159 10.97 -25.78 29.75
C GLY A 159 9.92 -25.69 28.67
N ALA A 160 9.53 -26.86 28.15
CA ALA A 160 8.18 -27.23 27.69
C ALA A 160 7.66 -26.70 26.35
N SER A 161 7.65 -27.62 25.39
CA SER A 161 6.69 -27.65 24.29
C SER A 161 5.27 -27.88 24.80
N PRO A 162 4.28 -27.37 24.10
CA PRO A 162 3.07 -28.15 23.90
C PRO A 162 2.64 -28.25 22.42
N GLU A 163 2.31 -29.45 22.07
CA GLU A 163 1.34 -29.96 21.09
C GLU A 163 0.96 -29.15 19.85
N ALA A 164 1.24 -29.79 18.71
CA ALA A 164 0.74 -29.50 17.39
C ALA A 164 -0.80 -29.66 17.30
N GLY A 165 -1.52 -28.55 17.39
CA GLY A 165 -2.90 -28.44 16.94
C GLY A 165 -2.94 -28.43 15.41
N LYS A 166 -3.57 -29.43 14.81
CA LYS A 166 -3.88 -29.49 13.36
C LYS A 166 -4.76 -28.27 13.00
N ALA A 167 -4.17 -27.28 12.36
CA ALA A 167 -4.91 -26.16 11.80
C ALA A 167 -5.71 -26.64 10.58
N SER A 168 -7.02 -26.42 10.61
CA SER A 168 -7.90 -26.59 9.45
C SER A 168 -7.42 -25.69 8.31
N PRO A 169 -7.57 -26.08 7.04
CA PRO A 169 -7.12 -25.26 5.91
C PRO A 169 -7.89 -23.92 5.91
N ASP A 170 -7.15 -22.85 5.93
CA ASP A 170 -7.68 -21.49 5.88
C ASP A 170 -8.23 -21.20 4.47
N LEU A 171 -9.56 -21.23 4.34
CA LEU A 171 -10.30 -21.01 3.09
C LEU A 171 -10.43 -19.53 2.71
N ARG A 172 -9.84 -18.60 3.47
CA ARG A 172 -9.89 -17.17 3.17
C ARG A 172 -9.14 -16.85 1.89
N SER A 173 -9.66 -15.89 1.12
CA SER A 173 -8.98 -15.39 -0.09
C SER A 173 -7.61 -14.79 0.25
N PRO A 174 -6.66 -14.74 -0.70
CA PRO A 174 -5.37 -14.08 -0.49
C PRO A 174 -5.51 -12.65 -0.01
N MET A 175 -6.54 -11.94 -0.48
CA MET A 175 -6.86 -10.57 -0.08
C MET A 175 -7.34 -10.51 1.38
N GLN A 176 -8.16 -11.45 1.84
CA GLN A 176 -8.58 -11.53 3.25
C GLN A 176 -7.41 -11.82 4.19
N LYS A 177 -6.45 -12.63 3.76
CA LYS A 177 -5.21 -12.88 4.52
C LYS A 177 -4.35 -11.61 4.63
N LEU A 178 -4.35 -10.78 3.58
CA LEU A 178 -3.70 -9.47 3.61
C LEU A 178 -4.37 -8.56 4.65
N MET A 179 -5.70 -8.57 4.71
CA MET A 179 -6.50 -7.71 5.60
C MET A 179 -6.23 -7.97 7.09
N ASP A 180 -6.08 -9.22 7.49
CA ASP A 180 -5.85 -9.60 8.89
C ASP A 180 -4.46 -9.21 9.42
N ARG A 181 -3.51 -8.91 8.53
CA ARG A 181 -2.14 -8.46 8.89
C ARG A 181 -2.02 -6.96 9.15
N PHE A 182 -3.04 -6.17 8.79
CA PHE A 182 -3.04 -4.71 8.93
C PHE A 182 -4.05 -4.20 9.97
N LYS A 183 -4.65 -5.10 10.74
CA LYS A 183 -5.38 -4.78 11.97
C LYS A 183 -4.39 -4.74 13.13
#